data_b44ba90b5842d2e30cccbc9cbd78fc7f
#
_entry.id   b44ba90b5842d2e30cccbc9cbd78fc7f
#
_cell.length_a   1.000
_cell.length_b   1.000
_cell.length_c   1.000
_cell.angle_alpha   90.00
_cell.angle_beta   90.00
_cell.angle_gamma   90.00
#
_symmetry.space_group_name_H-M   'P 1'
#
loop_
_entity.id
_entity.type
_entity.pdbx_description
1 polymer ?
#
loop_
_entity_poly.entity_id
_entity_poly.type
_entity_poly.pdbx_seq_one_letter_code
_entity_poly.pdbx_strand_id
1 'polypeptide(L)'
;MTTFFRPFELDPFDLLWKDLKETQSHFSAITQKVTHPVDIYETEDGIRFEVAAVGLSVEDIDILVENDSLRICYEKPAQAENHPIYRGIKRSSFDLTWKISTKFDLSKLEASLDKGLLTLIIPIAEGKAARKISIATPKALIEK
;
A
#
# COMPACT_ATOMS: atom_id res chain seq x y z
N MET A 1 -0.56 65.29 10.62
CA MET A 1 -1.23 63.99 10.45
C MET A 1 -0.18 62.92 10.42
N THR A 2 -0.04 62.21 11.50
CA THR A 2 0.83 61.05 11.59
C THR A 2 0.12 59.88 10.96
N THR A 3 0.57 59.45 9.79
CA THR A 3 0.17 58.18 9.20
C THR A 3 0.76 57.09 10.10
N PHE A 4 -0.06 56.48 10.92
CA PHE A 4 0.33 55.23 11.61
C PHE A 4 0.50 54.16 10.54
N PHE A 5 1.74 53.94 10.16
CA PHE A 5 2.10 52.68 9.50
C PHE A 5 2.01 51.62 10.57
N ARG A 6 0.91 50.90 10.62
CA ARG A 6 0.90 49.62 11.32
C ARG A 6 1.90 48.73 10.60
N PRO A 7 2.95 48.27 11.27
CA PRO A 7 3.71 47.18 10.69
C PRO A 7 2.71 46.07 10.37
N PHE A 8 2.85 45.52 9.22
CA PHE A 8 2.04 44.45 8.69
C PHE A 8 1.98 43.32 9.71
N GLU A 9 1.04 43.43 10.66
CA GLU A 9 0.69 42.33 11.53
C GLU A 9 -0.01 41.34 10.64
N LEU A 10 0.75 40.34 10.21
CA LEU A 10 0.19 39.17 9.59
C LEU A 10 -0.83 38.59 10.55
N ASP A 11 -2.09 38.58 10.14
CA ASP A 11 -3.16 37.93 10.86
C ASP A 11 -2.70 36.50 11.18
N PRO A 12 -2.86 35.98 12.40
CA PRO A 12 -2.56 34.58 12.73
C PRO A 12 -3.16 33.58 11.75
N PHE A 13 -4.26 33.94 11.12
CA PHE A 13 -4.91 33.14 10.06
C PHE A 13 -4.10 33.14 8.76
N ASP A 14 -3.51 34.28 8.36
CA ASP A 14 -2.64 34.35 7.16
C ASP A 14 -1.34 33.56 7.35
N LEU A 15 -0.79 33.57 8.56
CA LEU A 15 0.37 32.75 8.92
C LEU A 15 0.05 31.25 8.82
N LEU A 16 -1.12 30.84 9.30
CA LEU A 16 -1.58 29.45 9.21
C LEU A 16 -1.75 29.01 7.76
N TRP A 17 -2.32 29.86 6.91
CA TRP A 17 -2.48 29.59 5.49
C TRP A 17 -1.15 29.51 4.73
N LYS A 18 -0.19 30.35 5.10
CA LYS A 18 1.14 30.34 4.52
C LYS A 18 1.89 29.04 4.86
N ASP A 19 1.85 28.65 6.12
CA ASP A 19 2.45 27.40 6.59
C ASP A 19 1.79 26.17 5.93
N LEU A 20 0.46 26.18 5.79
CA LEU A 20 -0.26 25.11 5.09
C LEU A 20 0.12 25.01 3.62
N LYS A 21 0.32 26.14 2.92
CA LYS A 21 0.76 26.15 1.52
C LYS A 21 2.20 25.66 1.37
N GLU A 22 3.10 26.08 2.25
CA GLU A 22 4.48 25.61 2.23
C GLU A 22 4.60 24.14 2.61
N THR A 23 3.82 23.67 3.59
CA THR A 23 3.74 22.26 3.96
C THR A 23 3.11 21.42 2.83
N GLN A 24 2.12 21.97 2.11
CA GLN A 24 1.55 21.30 0.94
C GLN A 24 2.55 21.16 -0.19
N SER A 25 3.43 22.15 -0.43
CA SER A 25 4.45 22.05 -1.47
C SER A 25 5.53 21.01 -1.13
N HIS A 26 5.95 20.93 0.13
CA HIS A 26 6.85 19.86 0.60
C HIS A 26 6.18 18.50 0.63
N PHE A 27 4.93 18.43 1.03
CA PHE A 27 4.16 17.19 1.04
C PHE A 27 3.87 16.70 -0.39
N SER A 28 3.63 17.62 -1.35
CA SER A 28 3.47 17.27 -2.76
C SER A 28 4.74 16.71 -3.38
N ALA A 29 5.91 17.20 -2.99
CA ALA A 29 7.18 16.66 -3.46
C ALA A 29 7.48 15.26 -2.91
N ILE A 30 6.99 14.94 -1.71
CA ILE A 30 7.07 13.61 -1.11
C ILE A 30 5.96 12.70 -1.66
N THR A 31 4.76 13.23 -1.89
CA THR A 31 3.61 12.47 -2.39
C THR A 31 3.65 12.15 -3.88
N GLN A 32 4.48 12.81 -4.68
CA GLN A 32 4.65 12.44 -6.10
C GLN A 32 5.23 11.04 -6.32
N LYS A 33 5.73 10.40 -5.27
CA LYS A 33 6.24 9.02 -5.29
C LYS A 33 5.43 8.03 -4.45
N VAL A 34 4.36 8.47 -3.79
CA VAL A 34 3.51 7.56 -3.04
C VAL A 34 2.58 6.86 -4.02
N THR A 35 2.97 5.68 -4.41
CA THR A 35 2.09 4.66 -4.95
C THR A 35 0.88 4.48 -4.04
N HIS A 36 -0.17 3.90 -4.57
CA HIS A 36 -1.38 3.60 -3.81
C HIS A 36 -1.06 2.96 -2.44
N PRO A 37 -1.77 3.34 -1.34
CA PRO A 37 -1.48 2.81 -0.01
C PRO A 37 -1.61 1.29 0.06
N VAL A 38 -0.54 0.62 0.44
CA VAL A 38 -0.44 -0.83 0.59
C VAL A 38 0.45 -1.15 1.78
N ASP A 39 0.00 -2.06 2.62
CA ASP A 39 0.81 -2.68 3.65
C ASP A 39 1.08 -4.15 3.30
N ILE A 40 2.29 -4.61 3.54
CA ILE A 40 2.71 -5.97 3.26
C ILE A 40 3.32 -6.57 4.52
N TYR A 41 2.78 -7.71 4.94
CA TYR A 41 3.22 -8.42 6.14
C TYR A 41 3.72 -9.82 5.80
N GLU A 42 4.85 -10.20 6.34
CA GLU A 42 5.26 -11.60 6.40
C GLU A 42 4.68 -12.24 7.66
N THR A 43 3.99 -13.36 7.50
CA THR A 43 3.39 -14.14 8.59
C THR A 43 4.04 -15.52 8.67
N GLU A 44 3.79 -16.26 9.73
CA GLU A 44 4.30 -17.64 9.86
C GLU A 44 3.81 -18.55 8.74
N ASP A 45 2.59 -18.31 8.25
CA ASP A 45 1.93 -19.12 7.23
C ASP A 45 2.12 -18.62 5.80
N GLY A 46 2.61 -17.39 5.60
CA GLY A 46 2.74 -16.83 4.28
C GLY A 46 3.01 -15.33 4.25
N ILE A 47 2.50 -14.68 3.23
CA ILE A 47 2.57 -13.23 3.05
C ILE A 47 1.16 -12.64 2.90
N ARG A 48 0.91 -11.52 3.54
CA ARG A 48 -0.37 -10.80 3.49
C ARG A 48 -0.18 -9.42 2.93
N PHE A 49 -0.98 -9.08 1.93
CA PHE A 49 -1.11 -7.73 1.37
C PHE A 49 -2.39 -7.10 1.86
N GLU A 50 -2.34 -5.87 2.26
CA GLU A 50 -3.51 -5.04 2.59
C GLU A 50 -3.48 -3.80 1.70
N VAL A 51 -4.46 -3.69 0.81
CA VAL A 51 -4.56 -2.62 -0.19
C VAL A 51 -5.76 -1.75 0.14
N ALA A 52 -5.55 -0.45 0.24
CA ALA A 52 -6.64 0.49 0.43
C ALA A 52 -7.58 0.49 -0.79
N ALA A 53 -8.86 0.19 -0.56
CA ALA A 53 -9.89 0.09 -1.59
C ALA A 53 -11.16 0.86 -1.20
N VAL A 54 -10.98 2.10 -0.76
CA VAL A 54 -12.04 2.94 -0.21
C VAL A 54 -13.15 3.18 -1.24
N GLY A 55 -14.36 2.73 -0.91
CA GLY A 55 -15.54 2.91 -1.75
C GLY A 55 -15.59 2.03 -2.99
N LEU A 56 -14.72 1.03 -3.09
CA LEU A 56 -14.71 0.06 -4.17
C LEU A 56 -15.50 -1.20 -3.81
N SER A 57 -16.09 -1.81 -4.82
CA SER A 57 -16.73 -3.12 -4.74
C SER A 57 -15.83 -4.20 -5.36
N VAL A 58 -16.19 -5.46 -5.18
CA VAL A 58 -15.41 -6.60 -5.71
C VAL A 58 -15.31 -6.55 -7.24
N GLU A 59 -16.35 -6.04 -7.90
CA GLU A 59 -16.40 -5.94 -9.37
C GLU A 59 -15.50 -4.83 -9.93
N ASP A 60 -15.06 -3.91 -9.10
CA ASP A 60 -14.20 -2.79 -9.52
C ASP A 60 -12.72 -3.15 -9.61
N ILE A 61 -12.30 -4.23 -8.95
CA ILE A 61 -10.90 -4.59 -8.78
C ILE A 61 -10.57 -5.87 -9.53
N ASP A 62 -9.55 -5.81 -10.38
CA ASP A 62 -8.99 -6.97 -11.05
C ASP A 62 -7.71 -7.43 -10.38
N ILE A 63 -7.64 -8.73 -10.08
CA ILE A 63 -6.45 -9.39 -9.54
C ILE A 63 -5.97 -10.39 -10.58
N LEU A 64 -4.76 -10.20 -11.08
CA LEU A 64 -4.14 -11.01 -12.10
C LEU A 64 -2.88 -11.67 -11.55
N VAL A 65 -2.76 -12.95 -11.78
CA VAL A 65 -1.55 -13.73 -11.46
C VAL A 65 -1.00 -14.28 -12.76
N GLU A 66 0.21 -13.89 -13.11
CA GLU A 66 0.91 -14.36 -14.29
C GLU A 66 2.35 -14.71 -13.93
N ASN A 67 2.73 -15.97 -14.16
CA ASN A 67 4.02 -16.50 -13.70
C ASN A 67 4.21 -16.25 -12.20
N ASP A 68 5.28 -15.52 -11.83
CA ASP A 68 5.58 -15.15 -10.45
C ASP A 68 5.12 -13.73 -10.10
N SER A 69 4.27 -13.12 -10.93
CA SER A 69 3.81 -11.74 -10.74
C SER A 69 2.37 -11.68 -10.28
N LEU A 70 2.13 -10.87 -9.27
CA LEU A 70 0.82 -10.48 -8.78
C LEU A 70 0.54 -9.05 -9.22
N ARG A 71 -0.55 -8.83 -9.94
CA ARG A 71 -1.01 -7.51 -10.37
C ARG A 71 -2.39 -7.23 -9.83
N ILE A 72 -2.58 -6.06 -9.25
CA ILE A 72 -3.86 -5.59 -8.73
C ILE A 72 -4.15 -4.25 -9.39
N CYS A 73 -5.26 -4.15 -10.09
CA CYS A 73 -5.61 -2.92 -10.79
C CYS A 73 -7.07 -2.53 -10.60
N TYR A 74 -7.28 -1.23 -10.63
CA TYR A 74 -8.57 -0.56 -10.63
C TYR A 74 -8.52 0.62 -11.59
N GLU A 75 -9.49 0.71 -12.46
CA GLU A 75 -9.67 1.84 -13.36
C GLU A 75 -10.91 2.64 -12.94
N LYS A 76 -10.66 3.88 -12.53
CA LYS A 76 -11.74 4.78 -12.15
C LYS A 76 -12.56 5.14 -13.39
N PRO A 77 -13.88 4.89 -13.41
CA PRO A 77 -14.73 5.31 -14.51
C PRO A 77 -14.71 6.84 -14.65
N ALA A 78 -14.77 7.31 -15.90
CA ALA A 78 -14.92 8.72 -16.20
C ALA A 78 -16.30 9.20 -15.72
N GLN A 79 -16.34 9.81 -14.54
CA GLN A 79 -17.53 10.46 -14.00
C GLN A 79 -17.41 11.96 -14.15
N ALA A 80 -18.60 12.64 -14.28
CA ALA A 80 -18.68 14.09 -14.16
C ALA A 80 -17.94 14.54 -12.90
N GLU A 81 -16.95 15.40 -13.08
CA GLU A 81 -16.10 15.86 -11.99
C GLU A 81 -16.92 16.69 -11.00
N ASN A 82 -17.24 16.09 -9.87
CA ASN A 82 -17.56 16.88 -8.69
C ASN A 82 -16.29 17.54 -8.21
N HIS A 83 -16.23 18.86 -8.22
CA HIS A 83 -15.10 19.60 -7.70
C HIS A 83 -15.23 19.72 -6.17
N PRO A 84 -14.52 18.90 -5.39
CA PRO A 84 -14.57 19.01 -3.94
C PRO A 84 -13.82 20.26 -3.50
N ILE A 85 -14.31 20.92 -2.47
CA ILE A 85 -13.61 22.04 -1.82
C ILE A 85 -12.27 21.53 -1.22
N TYR A 86 -12.26 20.31 -0.74
CA TYR A 86 -11.07 19.63 -0.23
C TYR A 86 -11.09 18.14 -0.62
N ARG A 87 -9.94 17.63 -1.02
CA ARG A 87 -9.80 16.21 -1.38
C ARG A 87 -8.73 15.55 -0.54
N GLY A 88 -9.15 14.84 0.50
CA GLY A 88 -8.26 14.05 1.37
C GLY A 88 -8.33 12.55 1.09
N ILE A 89 -9.43 12.06 0.50
CA ILE A 89 -9.57 10.65 0.17
C ILE A 89 -9.05 10.39 -1.24
N LYS A 90 -8.07 9.51 -1.35
CA LYS A 90 -7.53 9.09 -2.64
C LYS A 90 -8.45 8.07 -3.31
N ARG A 91 -9.09 8.50 -4.40
CA ARG A 91 -10.00 7.67 -5.22
C ARG A 91 -9.54 7.59 -6.67
N SER A 92 -8.23 7.57 -6.88
CA SER A 92 -7.63 7.46 -8.21
C SER A 92 -7.50 6.00 -8.63
N SER A 93 -7.44 5.78 -9.93
CA SER A 93 -7.04 4.50 -10.51
C SER A 93 -5.68 4.07 -9.97
N PHE A 94 -5.47 2.78 -9.85
CA PHE A 94 -4.19 2.21 -9.47
C PHE A 94 -3.87 0.95 -10.25
N ASP A 95 -2.60 0.70 -10.44
CA ASP A 95 -2.06 -0.48 -11.08
C ASP A 95 -0.79 -0.88 -10.34
N LEU A 96 -0.89 -1.93 -9.55
CA LEU A 96 0.15 -2.37 -8.63
C LEU A 96 0.64 -3.74 -9.08
N THR A 97 1.95 -3.89 -9.21
CA THR A 97 2.56 -5.16 -9.62
C THR A 97 3.72 -5.50 -8.71
N TRP A 98 3.74 -6.73 -8.23
CA TRP A 98 4.84 -7.28 -7.45
C TRP A 98 5.30 -8.60 -8.03
N LYS A 99 6.60 -8.82 -8.00
CA LYS A 99 7.18 -10.13 -8.23
C LYS A 99 7.22 -10.89 -6.91
N ILE A 100 6.57 -12.02 -6.86
CA ILE A 100 6.44 -12.85 -5.67
C ILE A 100 7.52 -13.94 -5.70
N SER A 101 8.21 -14.10 -4.57
CA SER A 101 9.20 -15.18 -4.43
C SER A 101 8.54 -16.56 -4.55
N THR A 102 9.27 -17.50 -5.15
CA THR A 102 8.85 -18.92 -5.23
C THR A 102 8.69 -19.60 -3.88
N LYS A 103 9.08 -18.94 -2.79
CA LYS A 103 8.78 -19.36 -1.41
C LYS A 103 7.27 -19.42 -1.16
N PHE A 104 6.48 -18.60 -1.87
CA PHE A 104 5.04 -18.47 -1.70
C PHE A 104 4.30 -19.13 -2.87
N ASP A 105 3.13 -19.68 -2.59
CA ASP A 105 2.28 -20.37 -3.56
C ASP A 105 1.18 -19.44 -4.06
N LEU A 106 1.43 -18.76 -5.18
CA LEU A 106 0.45 -17.89 -5.83
C LEU A 106 -0.81 -18.62 -6.31
N SER A 107 -0.75 -19.94 -6.56
CA SER A 107 -1.91 -20.72 -6.98
C SER A 107 -2.96 -20.88 -5.85
N LYS A 108 -2.53 -20.69 -4.62
CA LYS A 108 -3.37 -20.73 -3.42
C LYS A 108 -3.67 -19.33 -2.86
N LEU A 109 -3.54 -18.29 -3.68
CA LEU A 109 -3.89 -16.92 -3.28
C LEU A 109 -5.36 -16.82 -2.93
N GLU A 110 -5.65 -16.26 -1.78
CA GLU A 110 -6.99 -15.90 -1.35
C GLU A 110 -7.11 -14.38 -1.25
N ALA A 111 -8.24 -13.84 -1.70
CA ALA A 111 -8.52 -12.41 -1.64
C ALA A 111 -9.88 -12.14 -1.03
N SER A 112 -9.96 -11.12 -0.19
CA SER A 112 -11.20 -10.65 0.41
C SER A 112 -11.24 -9.12 0.46
N LEU A 113 -12.42 -8.55 0.28
CA LEU A 113 -12.68 -7.12 0.39
C LEU A 113 -13.68 -6.87 1.51
N ASP A 114 -13.24 -6.21 2.55
CA ASP A 114 -14.08 -5.84 3.69
C ASP A 114 -13.74 -4.43 4.17
N LYS A 115 -14.78 -3.63 4.43
CA LYS A 115 -14.67 -2.26 5.00
C LYS A 115 -13.68 -1.34 4.27
N GLY A 116 -13.56 -1.48 2.95
CA GLY A 116 -12.64 -0.68 2.15
C GLY A 116 -11.19 -1.14 2.19
N LEU A 117 -10.92 -2.32 2.69
CA LEU A 117 -9.61 -2.95 2.72
C LEU A 117 -9.62 -4.25 1.91
N LEU A 118 -8.80 -4.29 0.86
CA LEU A 118 -8.56 -5.50 0.09
C LEU A 118 -7.42 -6.26 0.74
N THR A 119 -7.69 -7.45 1.23
CA THR A 119 -6.70 -8.33 1.85
C THR A 119 -6.42 -9.51 0.94
N LEU A 120 -5.15 -9.74 0.63
CA LEU A 120 -4.68 -10.91 -0.11
C LEU A 120 -3.76 -11.73 0.79
N ILE A 121 -3.95 -13.05 0.80
CA ILE A 121 -3.12 -13.98 1.55
C ILE A 121 -2.52 -14.98 0.58
N ILE A 122 -1.22 -15.12 0.61
CA ILE A 122 -0.47 -16.08 -0.21
C ILE A 122 0.30 -16.98 0.74
N PRO A 123 -0.06 -18.26 0.83
CA PRO A 123 0.61 -19.19 1.75
C PRO A 123 2.02 -19.53 1.29
N ILE A 124 2.82 -20.05 2.19
CA ILE A 124 4.13 -20.62 1.87
C ILE A 124 3.91 -21.87 1.01
N ALA A 125 4.71 -22.00 -0.05
CA ALA A 125 4.68 -23.16 -0.92
C ALA A 125 5.07 -24.43 -0.14
N GLU A 126 4.37 -25.53 -0.42
CA GLU A 126 4.66 -26.81 0.22
C GLU A 126 6.10 -27.24 -0.02
N GLY A 127 6.78 -27.71 1.03
CA GLY A 127 8.20 -28.07 0.99
C GLY A 127 9.19 -26.91 1.03
N LYS A 128 8.73 -25.65 1.07
CA LYS A 128 9.55 -24.44 1.18
C LYS A 128 9.57 -23.84 2.59
N ALA A 129 8.74 -24.34 3.50
CA ALA A 129 8.77 -23.91 4.89
C ALA A 129 10.13 -24.23 5.54
N ALA A 130 10.61 -23.35 6.39
CA ALA A 130 11.83 -23.57 7.15
C ALA A 130 11.67 -24.81 8.05
N ARG A 131 12.61 -25.74 7.96
CA ARG A 131 12.67 -26.92 8.82
C ARG A 131 13.93 -26.91 9.66
N LYS A 132 13.79 -27.33 10.89
CA LYS A 132 14.95 -27.56 11.76
C LYS A 132 15.65 -28.86 11.34
N ILE A 133 16.95 -28.78 11.06
CA ILE A 133 17.76 -29.94 10.75
C ILE A 133 18.49 -30.33 12.03
N SER A 134 18.35 -31.61 12.45
CA SER A 134 19.13 -32.14 13.55
C SER A 134 20.53 -32.50 13.07
N ILE A 135 21.52 -32.14 13.88
CA ILE A 135 22.92 -32.47 13.61
C ILE A 135 23.20 -33.83 14.24
N ALA A 136 23.58 -34.78 13.40
CA ALA A 136 24.04 -36.07 13.87
C ALA A 136 25.45 -35.98 14.48
N THR A 137 25.70 -36.73 15.53
CA THR A 137 27.10 -36.82 16.05
C THR A 137 27.97 -37.64 15.09
N PRO A 138 29.26 -37.33 14.99
CA PRO A 138 30.18 -38.08 14.10
C PRO A 138 30.18 -39.58 14.30
N LYS A 139 29.94 -40.04 15.53
CA LYS A 139 29.86 -41.45 15.87
C LYS A 139 28.70 -42.19 15.19
N ALA A 140 27.54 -41.53 15.01
CA ALA A 140 26.41 -42.09 14.31
C ALA A 140 26.60 -42.17 12.78
N LEU A 141 27.55 -41.38 12.19
CA LEU A 141 27.89 -41.42 10.77
C LEU A 141 28.93 -42.49 10.43
N ILE A 142 29.69 -43.02 11.42
CA ILE A 142 30.78 -44.00 11.24
C ILE A 142 30.28 -45.43 11.47
N GLU A 143 29.25 -45.64 12.26
CA GLU A 143 28.64 -46.96 12.46
C GLU A 143 27.75 -47.31 11.26
N LYS A 144 28.28 -48.18 10.42
CA LYS A 144 27.49 -48.85 9.37
C LYS A 144 26.90 -50.16 9.89
#